data_eaa11e02b37c9c43a504a92e090e6330
#
_entry.id   eaa11e02b37c9c43a504a92e090e6330
#
_cell.length_a   1.000
_cell.length_b   1.000
_cell.length_c   1.000
_cell.angle_alpha   90.00
_cell.angle_beta   90.00
_cell.angle_gamma   90.00
#
_symmetry.space_group_name_H-M   'P 1'
#
loop_
_entity.id
_entity.type
_entity.pdbx_description
1 polymer ?
#
loop_
_entity_poly.entity_id
_entity_poly.type
_entity_poly.pdbx_seq_one_letter_code
_entity_poly.pdbx_strand_id
1 'polypeptide(L)'
;SNTFSRPPKASDGCVVLANQDLDALAKNLQIGTTPVIISSSIEWLSLDDWQAERTALSRSIDEWHRDWESLDTEKYLHHYSKRFQSGSQGLEQWSAQKRQVNSGKQWIKVGTTNISMFRNPGKEEMVVVTFDQDYRSSNLNNVMKKRQYWMKEDGVWKIVYEGGA
;
A
#
# COMPACT_ATOMS: atom_id res chain seq x y z
N SER A 1 -9.97 33.06 -12.67
CA SER A 1 -11.15 33.78 -12.22
C SER A 1 -11.82 33.07 -11.07
N ASN A 2 -11.99 33.70 -9.94
CA ASN A 2 -12.59 33.10 -8.74
C ASN A 2 -14.10 32.83 -8.86
N THR A 3 -14.70 33.23 -9.96
CA THR A 3 -16.15 33.15 -10.23
C THR A 3 -16.47 32.20 -11.37
N PHE A 4 -15.48 31.51 -11.91
CA PHE A 4 -15.67 30.67 -13.07
C PHE A 4 -16.10 29.26 -12.63
N SER A 5 -17.32 28.84 -12.98
CA SER A 5 -17.77 27.45 -12.90
C SER A 5 -17.65 26.79 -14.26
N ARG A 6 -17.07 25.61 -14.30
CA ARG A 6 -17.04 24.79 -15.51
C ARG A 6 -18.24 23.83 -15.52
N PRO A 7 -18.81 23.54 -16.68
CA PRO A 7 -19.83 22.49 -16.77
C PRO A 7 -19.24 21.13 -16.34
N PRO A 8 -20.10 20.19 -15.87
CA PRO A 8 -19.67 18.86 -15.56
C PRO A 8 -18.92 18.21 -16.74
N LYS A 9 -17.84 17.46 -16.44
CA LYS A 9 -17.00 16.76 -17.41
C LYS A 9 -16.25 17.69 -18.40
N ALA A 10 -16.01 18.93 -18.03
CA ALA A 10 -15.29 19.92 -18.86
C ALA A 10 -13.78 19.91 -18.65
N SER A 11 -13.19 18.84 -18.15
CA SER A 11 -11.74 18.66 -18.00
C SER A 11 -11.26 17.41 -18.73
N ASP A 12 -10.04 17.46 -19.24
CA ASP A 12 -9.38 16.31 -19.89
C ASP A 12 -8.72 15.37 -18.83
N GLY A 13 -9.53 14.90 -17.87
CA GLY A 13 -9.08 13.98 -16.81
C GLY A 13 -8.55 14.65 -15.53
N CYS A 14 -8.60 15.99 -15.41
CA CYS A 14 -8.20 16.67 -14.19
C CYS A 14 -9.36 16.77 -13.19
N VAL A 15 -9.05 16.68 -11.89
CA VAL A 15 -9.95 17.12 -10.82
C VAL A 15 -9.91 18.65 -10.77
N VAL A 16 -11.03 19.29 -11.03
CA VAL A 16 -11.15 20.76 -11.08
C VAL A 16 -11.94 21.25 -9.89
N LEU A 17 -11.38 22.21 -9.16
CA LEU A 17 -11.99 22.90 -8.02
C LEU A 17 -12.05 24.40 -8.29
N ALA A 18 -12.93 25.12 -7.58
CA ALA A 18 -12.85 26.57 -7.54
C ALA A 18 -11.52 27.02 -6.91
N ASN A 19 -10.96 28.15 -7.36
CA ASN A 19 -9.65 28.60 -6.88
C ASN A 19 -9.61 28.77 -5.34
N GLN A 20 -10.69 29.26 -4.74
CA GLN A 20 -10.78 29.43 -3.28
C GLN A 20 -10.71 28.09 -2.54
N ASP A 21 -11.37 27.05 -3.07
CA ASP A 21 -11.36 25.72 -2.49
C ASP A 21 -9.99 25.05 -2.68
N LEU A 22 -9.37 25.25 -3.85
CA LEU A 22 -8.02 24.77 -4.12
C LEU A 22 -6.99 25.42 -3.18
N ASP A 23 -7.08 26.73 -2.97
CA ASP A 23 -6.19 27.47 -2.06
C ASP A 23 -6.36 27.01 -0.60
N ALA A 24 -7.58 26.67 -0.20
CA ALA A 24 -7.86 26.12 1.13
C ALA A 24 -7.27 24.71 1.30
N LEU A 25 -7.45 23.85 0.29
CA LEU A 25 -6.92 22.49 0.29
C LEU A 25 -5.39 22.46 0.21
N ALA A 26 -4.79 23.32 -0.61
CA ALA A 26 -3.34 23.35 -0.85
C ALA A 26 -2.52 23.50 0.44
N LYS A 27 -3.09 24.14 1.47
CA LYS A 27 -2.44 24.29 2.78
C LYS A 27 -2.28 22.98 3.53
N ASN A 28 -3.07 21.96 3.17
CA ASN A 28 -3.10 20.64 3.82
C ASN A 28 -2.58 19.52 2.90
N LEU A 29 -2.15 19.84 1.69
CA LEU A 29 -1.66 18.88 0.72
C LEU A 29 -0.13 18.88 0.67
N GLN A 30 0.44 17.70 0.60
CA GLN A 30 1.86 17.48 0.30
C GLN A 30 1.97 16.89 -1.10
N ILE A 31 2.60 17.63 -2.01
CA ILE A 31 2.81 17.18 -3.39
C ILE A 31 3.61 15.88 -3.40
N GLY A 32 3.11 14.87 -4.12
CA GLY A 32 3.74 13.56 -4.25
C GLY A 32 3.49 12.59 -3.08
N THR A 33 2.84 13.03 -1.99
CA THR A 33 2.57 12.17 -0.83
C THR A 33 1.09 12.07 -0.43
N THR A 34 0.32 13.17 -0.60
CA THR A 34 -1.12 13.14 -0.31
C THR A 34 -1.86 12.36 -1.39
N PRO A 35 -2.50 11.22 -1.08
CA PRO A 35 -3.27 10.47 -2.06
C PRO A 35 -4.56 11.21 -2.40
N VAL A 36 -4.96 11.12 -3.67
CA VAL A 36 -6.28 11.56 -4.15
C VAL A 36 -7.08 10.33 -4.54
N ILE A 37 -8.20 10.11 -3.89
CA ILE A 37 -9.08 8.98 -4.14
C ILE A 37 -10.37 9.50 -4.79
N ILE A 38 -10.69 8.98 -5.97
CA ILE A 38 -11.92 9.29 -6.70
C ILE A 38 -12.85 8.09 -6.55
N SER A 39 -14.00 8.30 -5.92
CA SER A 39 -14.98 7.25 -5.67
C SER A 39 -16.39 7.71 -6.01
N SER A 40 -17.26 6.78 -6.36
CA SER A 40 -18.69 7.03 -6.58
C SER A 40 -19.44 7.30 -5.28
N SER A 41 -18.91 6.88 -4.15
CA SER A 41 -19.48 7.07 -2.83
C SER A 41 -18.38 7.25 -1.79
N ILE A 42 -18.71 7.96 -0.70
CA ILE A 42 -17.85 8.09 0.47
C ILE A 42 -18.42 7.19 1.56
N GLU A 43 -17.61 6.29 2.08
CA GLU A 43 -17.93 5.48 3.24
C GLU A 43 -17.42 6.19 4.50
N TRP A 44 -18.33 6.44 5.42
CA TRP A 44 -18.01 7.06 6.71
C TRP A 44 -17.85 5.97 7.77
N LEU A 45 -16.71 5.94 8.42
CA LEU A 45 -16.42 5.06 9.55
C LEU A 45 -16.46 5.86 10.85
N SER A 46 -16.81 5.18 11.95
CA SER A 46 -16.53 5.72 13.28
C SER A 46 -14.99 5.82 13.48
N LEU A 47 -14.55 6.69 14.36
CA LEU A 47 -13.13 6.81 14.68
C LEU A 47 -12.58 5.49 15.26
N ASP A 48 -13.39 4.80 16.07
CA ASP A 48 -13.02 3.54 16.70
C ASP A 48 -12.87 2.41 15.67
N ASP A 49 -13.80 2.30 14.71
CA ASP A 49 -13.70 1.32 13.62
C ASP A 49 -12.49 1.57 12.74
N TRP A 50 -12.24 2.84 12.40
CA TRP A 50 -11.07 3.23 11.62
C TRP A 50 -9.76 2.89 12.35
N GLN A 51 -9.68 3.17 13.66
CA GLN A 51 -8.50 2.83 14.46
C GLN A 51 -8.32 1.32 14.61
N ALA A 52 -9.41 0.57 14.81
CA ALA A 52 -9.37 -0.89 14.93
C ALA A 52 -8.84 -1.54 13.64
N GLU A 53 -9.35 -1.11 12.48
CA GLU A 53 -8.89 -1.61 11.19
C GLU A 53 -7.42 -1.28 10.92
N ARG A 54 -7.02 -0.04 11.17
CA ARG A 54 -5.63 0.40 11.03
C ARG A 54 -4.69 -0.41 11.94
N THR A 55 -5.09 -0.64 13.19
CA THR A 55 -4.31 -1.43 14.14
C THR A 55 -4.17 -2.88 13.69
N ALA A 56 -5.25 -3.50 13.21
CA ALA A 56 -5.23 -4.86 12.71
C ALA A 56 -4.29 -5.01 11.51
N LEU A 57 -4.37 -4.09 10.54
CA LEU A 57 -3.48 -4.11 9.38
C LEU A 57 -2.02 -3.83 9.77
N SER A 58 -1.76 -2.90 10.70
CA SER A 58 -0.40 -2.63 11.20
C SER A 58 0.23 -3.89 11.80
N ARG A 59 -0.52 -4.67 12.58
CA ARG A 59 -0.03 -5.95 13.11
C ARG A 59 0.35 -6.94 12.02
N SER A 60 -0.47 -7.04 10.96
CA SER A 60 -0.17 -7.92 9.82
C SER A 60 1.08 -7.48 9.06
N ILE A 61 1.32 -6.17 8.94
CA ILE A 61 2.54 -5.62 8.35
C ILE A 61 3.76 -5.94 9.24
N ASP A 62 3.63 -5.78 10.56
CA ASP A 62 4.70 -6.11 11.51
C ASP A 62 5.02 -7.62 11.52
N GLU A 63 4.00 -8.47 11.36
CA GLU A 63 4.17 -9.93 11.25
C GLU A 63 4.88 -10.29 9.95
N TRP A 64 4.42 -9.76 8.80
CA TRP A 64 5.08 -9.93 7.51
C TRP A 64 6.56 -9.52 7.57
N HIS A 65 6.86 -8.40 8.23
CA HIS A 65 8.19 -7.87 8.40
C HIS A 65 9.09 -8.82 9.22
N ARG A 66 8.60 -9.28 10.40
CA ARG A 66 9.31 -10.23 11.25
C ARG A 66 9.56 -11.57 10.56
N ASP A 67 8.55 -12.09 9.85
CA ASP A 67 8.67 -13.35 9.14
C ASP A 67 9.68 -13.27 8.00
N TRP A 68 9.75 -12.10 7.32
CA TRP A 68 10.79 -11.88 6.33
C TRP A 68 12.20 -11.86 6.93
N GLU A 69 12.40 -11.17 8.06
CA GLU A 69 13.68 -11.12 8.77
C GLU A 69 14.08 -12.46 9.39
N SER A 70 13.12 -13.33 9.70
CA SER A 70 13.38 -14.64 10.30
C SER A 70 14.06 -15.64 9.36
N LEU A 71 14.11 -15.34 8.06
CA LEU A 71 14.56 -16.26 6.99
C LEU A 71 13.65 -17.49 6.81
N ASP A 72 12.55 -17.60 7.54
CA ASP A 72 11.51 -18.61 7.29
C ASP A 72 10.67 -18.16 6.08
N THR A 73 11.15 -18.52 4.90
CA THR A 73 10.54 -18.08 3.64
C THR A 73 9.07 -18.55 3.51
N GLU A 74 8.69 -19.67 4.09
CA GLU A 74 7.31 -20.14 4.02
C GLU A 74 6.38 -19.28 4.89
N LYS A 75 6.80 -18.89 6.10
CA LYS A 75 6.05 -17.93 6.91
C LYS A 75 5.90 -16.59 6.20
N TYR A 76 6.99 -16.07 5.63
CA TYR A 76 6.96 -14.85 4.83
C TYR A 76 5.98 -14.97 3.66
N LEU A 77 6.00 -16.06 2.90
CA LEU A 77 5.11 -16.27 1.75
C LEU A 77 3.65 -16.47 2.14
N HIS A 78 3.39 -16.92 3.39
CA HIS A 78 2.03 -17.05 3.90
C HIS A 78 1.25 -15.73 3.95
N HIS A 79 1.94 -14.59 4.00
CA HIS A 79 1.30 -13.27 3.96
C HIS A 79 0.77 -12.90 2.57
N TYR A 80 1.13 -13.64 1.53
CA TYR A 80 0.71 -13.36 0.16
C TYR A 80 -0.56 -14.14 -0.20
N SER A 81 -1.48 -13.45 -0.86
CA SER A 81 -2.75 -14.00 -1.34
C SER A 81 -2.53 -15.01 -2.45
N LYS A 82 -3.44 -15.99 -2.57
CA LYS A 82 -3.52 -16.83 -3.78
C LYS A 82 -3.79 -16.03 -5.05
N ARG A 83 -4.35 -14.83 -4.90
CA ARG A 83 -4.63 -13.87 -5.98
C ARG A 83 -3.48 -12.89 -6.22
N PHE A 84 -2.34 -13.08 -5.56
CA PHE A 84 -1.20 -12.18 -5.66
C PHE A 84 -0.70 -12.03 -7.08
N GLN A 85 -0.41 -10.75 -7.46
CA GLN A 85 0.21 -10.42 -8.72
C GLN A 85 1.15 -9.23 -8.57
N SER A 86 2.35 -9.33 -9.14
CA SER A 86 3.33 -8.24 -9.25
C SER A 86 3.82 -8.15 -10.68
N GLY A 87 3.39 -7.15 -11.42
CA GLY A 87 3.61 -7.08 -12.87
C GLY A 87 3.01 -8.30 -13.57
N SER A 88 3.84 -9.07 -14.27
CA SER A 88 3.45 -10.32 -14.93
C SER A 88 3.60 -11.58 -14.04
N GLN A 89 4.12 -11.43 -12.81
CA GLN A 89 4.39 -12.57 -11.92
C GLN A 89 3.20 -12.83 -11.00
N GLY A 90 2.67 -14.06 -11.04
CA GLY A 90 1.73 -14.57 -10.05
C GLY A 90 2.46 -15.12 -8.81
N LEU A 91 1.68 -15.59 -7.83
CA LEU A 91 2.20 -16.09 -6.55
C LEU A 91 3.24 -17.21 -6.71
N GLU A 92 3.03 -18.13 -7.64
CA GLU A 92 3.95 -19.27 -7.83
C GLU A 92 5.34 -18.82 -8.24
N GLN A 93 5.42 -17.98 -9.27
CA GLN A 93 6.69 -17.43 -9.78
C GLN A 93 7.38 -16.55 -8.73
N TRP A 94 6.60 -15.71 -8.04
CA TRP A 94 7.07 -14.89 -6.93
C TRP A 94 7.64 -15.73 -5.81
N SER A 95 6.94 -16.79 -5.40
CA SER A 95 7.37 -17.69 -4.34
C SER A 95 8.65 -18.43 -4.70
N ALA A 96 8.75 -18.94 -5.91
CA ALA A 96 9.97 -19.60 -6.40
C ALA A 96 11.18 -18.65 -6.36
N GLN A 97 11.00 -17.41 -6.83
CA GLN A 97 12.03 -16.39 -6.79
C GLN A 97 12.46 -16.05 -5.35
N LYS A 98 11.49 -15.88 -4.42
CA LYS A 98 11.80 -15.55 -3.02
C LYS A 98 12.54 -16.70 -2.31
N ARG A 99 12.15 -17.95 -2.54
CA ARG A 99 12.88 -19.11 -2.02
C ARG A 99 14.32 -19.13 -2.51
N GLN A 100 14.54 -18.91 -3.80
CA GLN A 100 15.87 -18.87 -4.37
C GLN A 100 16.72 -17.72 -3.80
N VAL A 101 16.14 -16.50 -3.70
CA VAL A 101 16.86 -15.33 -3.17
C VAL A 101 17.17 -15.52 -1.68
N ASN A 102 16.22 -15.99 -0.88
CA ASN A 102 16.39 -16.12 0.56
C ASN A 102 17.33 -17.26 0.95
N SER A 103 17.42 -18.35 0.18
CA SER A 103 18.32 -19.47 0.45
C SER A 103 19.80 -19.08 0.47
N GLY A 104 20.16 -17.99 -0.22
CA GLY A 104 21.53 -17.44 -0.22
C GLY A 104 21.79 -16.38 0.84
N LYS A 105 20.84 -16.11 1.75
CA LYS A 105 20.97 -15.07 2.79
C LYS A 105 21.35 -15.68 4.13
N GLN A 106 22.25 -15.03 4.85
CA GLN A 106 22.60 -15.37 6.23
C GLN A 106 21.77 -14.57 7.24
N TRP A 107 21.37 -13.38 6.84
CA TRP A 107 20.50 -12.50 7.60
C TRP A 107 19.80 -11.51 6.67
N ILE A 108 18.62 -11.06 7.09
CA ILE A 108 17.85 -9.99 6.46
C ILE A 108 17.44 -9.00 7.55
N LYS A 109 17.51 -7.71 7.25
CA LYS A 109 16.98 -6.61 8.04
C LYS A 109 16.19 -5.68 7.14
N VAL A 110 15.00 -5.32 7.56
CA VAL A 110 14.10 -4.46 6.81
C VAL A 110 13.61 -3.33 7.71
N GLY A 111 13.91 -2.10 7.36
CA GLY A 111 13.31 -0.92 7.98
C GLY A 111 12.15 -0.43 7.14
N THR A 112 11.06 -0.02 7.78
CA THR A 112 9.92 0.63 7.12
C THR A 112 9.63 1.96 7.79
N THR A 113 9.58 3.03 7.00
CA THR A 113 9.28 4.38 7.48
C THR A 113 8.26 5.05 6.57
N ASN A 114 7.67 6.17 7.01
CA ASN A 114 6.69 6.94 6.26
C ASN A 114 5.50 6.09 5.77
N ILE A 115 5.00 5.19 6.63
CA ILE A 115 3.90 4.30 6.30
C ILE A 115 2.61 5.11 6.15
N SER A 116 1.99 4.99 4.96
CA SER A 116 0.68 5.54 4.66
C SER A 116 -0.29 4.40 4.33
N MET A 117 -1.48 4.44 4.90
CA MET A 117 -2.54 3.45 4.71
C MET A 117 -3.83 4.16 4.33
N PHE A 118 -4.48 3.74 3.24
CA PHE A 118 -5.77 4.25 2.85
C PHE A 118 -6.59 3.18 2.13
N ARG A 119 -7.90 3.18 2.37
CA ARG A 119 -8.81 2.27 1.66
C ARG A 119 -8.85 2.63 0.18
N ASN A 120 -8.79 1.62 -0.67
CA ASN A 120 -9.01 1.78 -2.10
C ASN A 120 -10.51 1.65 -2.37
N PRO A 121 -11.15 2.63 -3.05
CA PRO A 121 -12.57 2.53 -3.36
C PRO A 121 -12.82 1.37 -4.33
N GLY A 122 -13.80 0.54 -4.02
CA GLY A 122 -14.16 -0.62 -4.85
C GLY A 122 -15.14 -1.54 -4.15
N LYS A 123 -15.45 -2.67 -4.79
CA LYS A 123 -16.35 -3.68 -4.26
C LYS A 123 -15.72 -4.57 -3.19
N GLU A 124 -14.40 -4.60 -3.12
CA GLU A 124 -13.64 -5.44 -2.19
C GLU A 124 -12.92 -4.55 -1.18
N GLU A 125 -12.85 -4.98 0.08
CA GLU A 125 -12.11 -4.28 1.12
C GLU A 125 -10.62 -4.37 0.85
N MET A 126 -10.09 -3.36 0.17
CA MET A 126 -8.67 -3.27 -0.18
C MET A 126 -8.07 -2.05 0.48
N VAL A 127 -6.90 -2.22 1.08
CA VAL A 127 -6.11 -1.11 1.63
C VAL A 127 -4.79 -1.01 0.86
N VAL A 128 -4.49 0.20 0.42
CA VAL A 128 -3.21 0.53 -0.18
C VAL A 128 -2.27 1.00 0.91
N VAL A 129 -1.11 0.36 0.98
CA VAL A 129 -0.04 0.70 1.92
C VAL A 129 1.18 1.14 1.13
N THR A 130 1.68 2.34 1.41
CA THR A 130 2.95 2.82 0.85
C THR A 130 3.92 3.11 1.98
N PHE A 131 5.20 2.83 1.76
CA PHE A 131 6.26 3.06 2.73
C PHE A 131 7.61 3.17 2.06
N ASP A 132 8.55 3.80 2.75
CA ASP A 132 9.96 3.76 2.38
C ASP A 132 10.58 2.53 3.04
N GLN A 133 11.21 1.66 2.24
CA GLN A 133 11.85 0.42 2.66
C GLN A 133 13.38 0.58 2.64
N ASP A 134 14.04 0.34 3.77
CA ASP A 134 15.49 0.14 3.87
C ASP A 134 15.74 -1.37 4.04
N TYR A 135 16.08 -2.03 2.95
CA TYR A 135 16.40 -3.46 2.94
C TYR A 135 17.89 -3.67 3.05
N ARG A 136 18.31 -4.47 4.00
CA ARG A 136 19.70 -4.90 4.20
C ARG A 136 19.76 -6.40 4.38
N SER A 137 20.80 -7.01 3.80
CA SER A 137 21.03 -8.43 3.94
C SER A 137 22.53 -8.75 3.83
N SER A 138 22.89 -10.00 4.04
CA SER A 138 24.28 -10.45 3.97
C SER A 138 24.99 -10.15 2.63
N ASN A 139 24.23 -9.90 1.55
CA ASN A 139 24.83 -9.69 0.23
C ASN A 139 24.14 -8.61 -0.64
N LEU A 140 23.16 -7.86 -0.09
CA LEU A 140 22.46 -6.81 -0.82
C LEU A 140 21.92 -5.75 0.14
N ASN A 141 22.10 -4.47 -0.21
CA ASN A 141 21.43 -3.35 0.44
C ASN A 141 20.66 -2.55 -0.62
N ASN A 142 19.43 -2.17 -0.29
CA ASN A 142 18.58 -1.40 -1.20
C ASN A 142 17.60 -0.53 -0.42
N VAL A 143 17.42 0.72 -0.86
CA VAL A 143 16.41 1.63 -0.34
C VAL A 143 15.45 1.97 -1.48
N MET A 144 14.16 1.80 -1.24
CA MET A 144 13.15 2.07 -2.26
C MET A 144 11.79 2.41 -1.64
N LYS A 145 10.98 3.16 -2.37
CA LYS A 145 9.58 3.34 -2.03
C LYS A 145 8.77 2.14 -2.52
N LYS A 146 7.99 1.55 -1.63
CA LYS A 146 7.16 0.38 -1.88
C LYS A 146 5.68 0.72 -1.82
N ARG A 147 4.90 -0.01 -2.60
CA ARG A 147 3.45 -0.04 -2.54
C ARG A 147 2.97 -1.47 -2.44
N GLN A 148 2.09 -1.73 -1.49
CA GLN A 148 1.41 -3.01 -1.33
C GLN A 148 -0.09 -2.78 -1.33
N TYR A 149 -0.86 -3.73 -1.89
CA TYR A 149 -2.30 -3.80 -1.74
C TYR A 149 -2.62 -5.00 -0.85
N TRP A 150 -3.37 -4.72 0.20
CA TRP A 150 -3.79 -5.71 1.20
C TRP A 150 -5.29 -5.90 1.13
N MET A 151 -5.73 -7.16 1.20
CA MET A 151 -7.13 -7.55 1.24
C MET A 151 -7.35 -8.60 2.32
N LYS A 152 -8.56 -8.66 2.87
CA LYS A 152 -8.95 -9.73 3.79
C LYS A 152 -9.37 -10.97 2.99
N GLU A 153 -8.72 -12.09 3.28
CA GLU A 153 -9.11 -13.43 2.85
C GLU A 153 -9.42 -14.25 4.10
N ASP A 154 -10.66 -14.71 4.23
CA ASP A 154 -11.13 -15.46 5.41
C ASP A 154 -10.86 -14.71 6.75
N GLY A 155 -11.00 -13.38 6.74
CA GLY A 155 -10.76 -12.53 7.90
C GLY A 155 -9.29 -12.17 8.17
N VAL A 156 -8.34 -12.69 7.36
CA VAL A 156 -6.90 -12.44 7.50
C VAL A 156 -6.40 -11.52 6.41
N TRP A 157 -5.62 -10.51 6.77
CA TRP A 157 -4.99 -9.62 5.81
C TRP A 157 -3.93 -10.35 4.97
N LYS A 158 -4.03 -10.24 3.65
CA LYS A 158 -3.09 -10.82 2.68
C LYS A 158 -2.66 -9.80 1.64
N ILE A 159 -1.43 -9.89 1.19
CA ILE A 159 -0.87 -9.05 0.13
C ILE A 159 -1.34 -9.59 -1.22
N VAL A 160 -2.05 -8.79 -1.99
CA VAL A 160 -2.51 -9.12 -3.36
C VAL A 160 -1.65 -8.47 -4.44
N TYR A 161 -0.87 -7.46 -4.08
CA TYR A 161 0.07 -6.78 -4.97
C TYR A 161 1.25 -6.23 -4.18
N GLU A 162 2.44 -6.28 -4.78
CA GLU A 162 3.62 -5.59 -4.29
C GLU A 162 4.44 -5.03 -5.46
N GLY A 163 4.88 -3.79 -5.35
CA GLY A 163 5.70 -3.13 -6.39
C GLY A 163 6.38 -1.87 -5.88
N GLY A 164 7.10 -1.18 -6.78
CA GLY A 164 7.59 0.18 -6.55
C GLY A 164 6.42 1.18 -6.48
N ALA A 165 6.58 2.27 -5.72
CA ALA A 165 5.61 3.37 -5.60
C ALA A 165 6.14 4.64 -6.27
#